data_a19051bf22460cafee20ba96177d84c6
#
_entry.id   a19051bf22460cafee20ba96177d84c6
#
_cell.length_a   1.000
_cell.length_b   1.000
_cell.length_c   1.000
_cell.angle_alpha   90.00
_cell.angle_beta   90.00
_cell.angle_gamma   90.00
#
_symmetry.space_group_name_H-M   'P 1'
#
loop_
_entity.id
_entity.type
_entity.pdbx_description
1 polymer ?
#
loop_
_entity_poly.entity_id
_entity_poly.type
_entity_poly.pdbx_seq_one_letter_code
_entity_poly.pdbx_strand_id
1 'polypeptide(L)'
;MNRKIGFIGCGNMGKAMLGALVKADNISNDNIIVSTKSKASAEKINDEYGVKSTTVNSEVAKEADVLFLAVKPYFFKEVIEEIKDLVKDEAIIISIAAGVTVNQIEEWFGKEIKLVRTMPNTPASVGEGMSAICPNGNITENE
;
A
#
# COMPACT_ATOMS: atom_id res chain seq x y z
N MET A 1 -15.04 -4.62 7.50
CA MET A 1 -14.09 -5.34 6.63
C MET A 1 -12.99 -5.94 7.51
N ASN A 2 -12.80 -7.25 7.46
CA ASN A 2 -11.84 -7.94 8.34
C ASN A 2 -10.50 -8.27 7.62
N ARG A 3 -10.12 -7.47 6.62
CA ARG A 3 -8.86 -7.62 5.89
C ARG A 3 -7.77 -6.78 6.56
N LYS A 4 -6.56 -7.31 6.61
CA LYS A 4 -5.37 -6.57 7.03
C LYS A 4 -4.88 -5.69 5.88
N ILE A 5 -4.73 -4.40 6.15
CA ILE A 5 -4.26 -3.42 5.18
C ILE A 5 -2.83 -3.02 5.54
N GLY A 6 -1.91 -3.19 4.61
CA GLY A 6 -0.52 -2.82 4.76
C GLY A 6 -0.13 -1.63 3.88
N PHE A 7 0.71 -0.75 4.39
CA PHE A 7 1.38 0.29 3.61
C PHE A 7 2.90 0.12 3.72
N ILE A 8 3.56 -0.01 2.59
CA ILE A 8 5.03 0.10 2.53
C ILE A 8 5.37 1.49 1.99
N GLY A 9 5.94 2.32 2.88
CA GLY A 9 6.10 3.74 2.67
C GLY A 9 4.82 4.53 3.00
N CYS A 10 4.98 5.76 3.42
CA CYS A 10 3.87 6.65 3.75
C CYS A 10 4.28 8.12 3.54
N GLY A 11 4.56 8.49 2.29
CA GLY A 11 4.78 9.87 1.88
C GLY A 11 3.46 10.66 1.84
N ASN A 12 3.45 11.83 1.20
CA ASN A 12 2.28 12.71 1.17
C ASN A 12 1.01 12.00 0.65
N MET A 13 1.11 11.29 -0.48
CA MET A 13 -0.04 10.58 -1.04
C MET A 13 -0.42 9.35 -0.20
N GLY A 14 0.54 8.60 0.33
CA GLY A 14 0.28 7.50 1.25
C GLY A 14 -0.46 7.95 2.50
N LYS A 15 -0.08 9.09 3.08
CA LYS A 15 -0.77 9.70 4.22
C LYS A 15 -2.19 10.14 3.88
N ALA A 16 -2.42 10.71 2.70
CA ALA A 16 -3.75 11.11 2.27
C ALA A 16 -4.69 9.89 2.19
N MET A 17 -4.22 8.79 1.62
CA MET A 17 -4.97 7.54 1.52
C MET A 17 -5.16 6.87 2.89
N LEU A 18 -4.11 6.82 3.71
CA LEU A 18 -4.19 6.31 5.09
C LEU A 18 -5.21 7.09 5.91
N GLY A 19 -5.17 8.42 5.85
CA GLY A 19 -6.11 9.29 6.56
C GLY A 19 -7.57 9.09 6.13
N ALA A 20 -7.82 8.80 4.86
CA ALA A 20 -9.13 8.45 4.36
C ALA A 20 -9.61 7.08 4.89
N LEU A 21 -8.72 6.10 4.93
CA LEU A 21 -9.04 4.76 5.46
C LEU A 21 -9.32 4.77 6.97
N VAL A 22 -8.53 5.51 7.74
CA VAL A 22 -8.73 5.65 9.20
C VAL A 22 -10.06 6.34 9.54
N LYS A 23 -10.54 7.23 8.68
CA LYS A 23 -11.84 7.89 8.83
C LYS A 23 -13.03 7.05 8.35
N ALA A 24 -12.77 5.96 7.65
CA ALA A 24 -13.82 5.10 7.14
C ALA A 24 -14.37 4.19 8.25
N ASP A 25 -15.68 4.26 8.52
CA ASP A 25 -16.34 3.55 9.63
C ASP A 25 -16.27 2.02 9.54
N ASN A 26 -15.91 1.48 8.39
CA ASN A 26 -15.90 0.04 8.12
C ASN A 26 -14.51 -0.62 8.26
N ILE A 27 -13.48 0.12 8.64
CA ILE A 27 -12.10 -0.36 8.80
C ILE A 27 -11.60 -0.03 10.21
N SER A 28 -11.20 -1.06 10.96
CA SER A 28 -10.55 -0.86 12.26
C SER A 28 -9.08 -0.48 12.07
N ASN A 29 -8.61 0.50 12.85
CA ASN A 29 -7.20 0.90 12.89
C ASN A 29 -6.26 -0.27 13.26
N ASP A 30 -6.74 -1.23 14.06
CA ASP A 30 -6.00 -2.45 14.44
C ASP A 30 -5.73 -3.37 13.22
N ASN A 31 -6.44 -3.16 12.12
CA ASN A 31 -6.24 -3.89 10.88
C ASN A 31 -5.29 -3.18 9.90
N ILE A 32 -4.70 -2.05 10.31
CA ILE A 32 -3.79 -1.27 9.47
C ILE A 32 -2.37 -1.32 10.04
N ILE A 33 -1.41 -1.64 9.19
CA ILE A 33 0.02 -1.62 9.52
C ILE A 33 0.79 -0.84 8.45
N VAL A 34 1.71 0.02 8.90
CA VAL A 34 2.48 0.92 8.02
C VAL A 34 3.97 0.74 8.27
N SER A 35 4.77 0.53 7.23
CA SER A 35 6.22 0.64 7.34
C SER A 35 6.72 1.99 6.80
N THR A 36 7.72 2.52 7.47
CA THR A 36 8.40 3.76 7.07
C THR A 36 9.91 3.59 7.15
N LYS A 37 10.64 4.47 6.48
CA LYS A 37 12.10 4.39 6.41
C LYS A 37 12.81 4.62 7.75
N SER A 38 12.22 5.39 8.66
CA SER A 38 12.84 5.75 9.94
C SER A 38 11.88 5.54 11.11
N LYS A 39 12.45 5.25 12.29
CA LYS A 39 11.71 5.11 13.53
C LYS A 39 10.91 6.38 13.86
N ALA A 40 11.49 7.55 13.68
CA ALA A 40 10.81 8.83 13.91
C ALA A 40 9.57 9.00 13.01
N SER A 41 9.63 8.55 11.74
CA SER A 41 8.48 8.58 10.85
C SER A 41 7.41 7.55 11.26
N ALA A 42 7.82 6.38 11.72
CA ALA A 42 6.90 5.36 12.22
C ALA A 42 6.15 5.85 13.48
N GLU A 43 6.86 6.45 14.43
CA GLU A 43 6.25 7.04 15.62
C GLU A 43 5.23 8.13 15.26
N LYS A 44 5.56 9.03 14.33
CA LYS A 44 4.62 10.06 13.84
C LYS A 44 3.36 9.46 13.22
N ILE A 45 3.47 8.39 12.43
CA ILE A 45 2.31 7.71 11.85
C ILE A 45 1.44 7.10 12.94
N ASN A 46 2.04 6.45 13.94
CA ASN A 46 1.31 5.89 15.06
C ASN A 46 0.58 6.98 15.85
N ASP A 47 1.26 8.07 16.19
CA ASP A 47 0.70 9.18 16.97
C ASP A 47 -0.44 9.91 16.23
N GLU A 48 -0.28 10.12 14.90
CA GLU A 48 -1.22 10.88 14.09
C GLU A 48 -2.46 10.08 13.70
N TYR A 49 -2.29 8.78 13.37
CA TYR A 49 -3.37 7.95 12.81
C TYR A 49 -3.85 6.83 13.73
N GLY A 50 -3.15 6.55 14.82
CA GLY A 50 -3.52 5.48 15.75
C GLY A 50 -3.44 4.07 15.14
N VAL A 51 -2.52 3.86 14.19
CA VAL A 51 -2.32 2.58 13.50
C VAL A 51 -0.96 1.95 13.89
N LYS A 52 -0.84 0.64 13.73
CA LYS A 52 0.44 -0.06 13.94
C LYS A 52 1.47 0.45 12.93
N SER A 53 2.67 0.77 13.40
CA SER A 53 3.77 1.22 12.54
C SER A 53 5.08 0.50 12.85
N THR A 54 5.93 0.33 11.84
CA THR A 54 7.21 -0.36 11.91
C THR A 54 8.21 0.27 10.93
N THR A 55 9.48 -0.11 11.03
CA THR A 55 10.50 0.19 10.01
C THR A 55 10.84 -1.03 9.14
N VAL A 56 10.11 -2.14 9.30
CA VAL A 56 10.42 -3.43 8.67
C VAL A 56 9.35 -3.76 7.62
N ASN A 57 9.68 -3.65 6.33
CA ASN A 57 8.75 -3.92 5.23
C ASN A 57 8.24 -5.36 5.23
N SER A 58 9.08 -6.31 5.62
CA SER A 58 8.72 -7.73 5.65
C SER A 58 7.60 -8.07 6.64
N GLU A 59 7.47 -7.33 7.74
CA GLU A 59 6.35 -7.49 8.69
C GLU A 59 5.03 -7.10 8.00
N VAL A 60 5.01 -5.97 7.31
CA VAL A 60 3.84 -5.48 6.57
C VAL A 60 3.45 -6.44 5.46
N ALA A 61 4.43 -6.90 4.67
CA ALA A 61 4.20 -7.81 3.55
C ALA A 61 3.57 -9.14 3.98
N LYS A 62 4.00 -9.70 5.10
CA LYS A 62 3.47 -10.96 5.64
C LYS A 62 2.05 -10.84 6.20
N GLU A 63 1.72 -9.70 6.80
CA GLU A 63 0.42 -9.50 7.45
C GLU A 63 -0.67 -9.06 6.46
N ALA A 64 -0.34 -8.29 5.42
CA ALA A 64 -1.30 -7.64 4.56
C ALA A 64 -2.11 -8.60 3.67
N ASP A 65 -3.41 -8.37 3.61
CA ASP A 65 -4.32 -8.93 2.60
C ASP A 65 -4.52 -7.94 1.45
N VAL A 66 -4.36 -6.64 1.74
CA VAL A 66 -4.28 -5.55 0.77
C VAL A 66 -3.02 -4.75 1.07
N LEU A 67 -2.10 -4.70 0.12
CA LEU A 67 -0.78 -4.09 0.28
C LEU A 67 -0.61 -2.87 -0.62
N PHE A 68 -0.54 -1.69 -0.02
CA PHE A 68 -0.19 -0.46 -0.73
C PHE A 68 1.33 -0.29 -0.83
N LEU A 69 1.83 -0.20 -2.06
CA LEU A 69 3.21 0.20 -2.34
C LEU A 69 3.22 1.73 -2.55
N ALA A 70 3.60 2.45 -1.49
CA ALA A 70 3.53 3.91 -1.40
C ALA A 70 4.92 4.56 -1.22
N VAL A 71 5.98 3.89 -1.63
CA VAL A 71 7.33 4.42 -1.70
C VAL A 71 7.53 5.24 -2.99
N LYS A 72 8.61 6.01 -3.06
CA LYS A 72 8.99 6.71 -4.29
C LYS A 72 9.25 5.72 -5.43
N PRO A 73 8.93 6.07 -6.70
CA PRO A 73 9.05 5.15 -7.84
C PRO A 73 10.41 4.46 -7.97
N TYR A 74 11.50 5.16 -7.70
CA TYR A 74 12.87 4.63 -7.81
C TYR A 74 13.24 3.60 -6.73
N PHE A 75 12.44 3.47 -5.66
CA PHE A 75 12.60 2.41 -4.65
C PHE A 75 11.75 1.16 -4.92
N PHE A 76 10.86 1.18 -5.90
CA PHE A 76 9.91 0.09 -6.14
C PHE A 76 10.59 -1.25 -6.37
N LYS A 77 11.59 -1.28 -7.25
CA LYS A 77 12.30 -2.53 -7.57
C LYS A 77 12.96 -3.13 -6.32
N GLU A 78 13.68 -2.31 -5.55
CA GLU A 78 14.36 -2.75 -4.32
C GLU A 78 13.36 -3.29 -3.29
N VAL A 79 12.27 -2.56 -3.06
CA VAL A 79 11.22 -2.98 -2.13
C VAL A 79 10.55 -4.27 -2.57
N ILE A 80 10.22 -4.41 -3.86
CA ILE A 80 9.61 -5.62 -4.40
C ILE A 80 10.55 -6.82 -4.26
N GLU A 81 11.84 -6.67 -4.56
CA GLU A 81 12.84 -7.73 -4.36
C GLU A 81 12.91 -8.19 -2.89
N GLU A 82 12.76 -7.27 -1.94
CA GLU A 82 12.74 -7.58 -0.50
C GLU A 82 11.50 -8.39 -0.08
N ILE A 83 10.33 -8.09 -0.65
CA ILE A 83 9.05 -8.61 -0.15
C ILE A 83 8.39 -9.68 -1.02
N LYS A 84 8.83 -9.88 -2.27
CA LYS A 84 8.12 -10.72 -3.26
C LYS A 84 7.80 -12.14 -2.81
N ASP A 85 8.68 -12.74 -2.00
CA ASP A 85 8.52 -14.10 -1.47
C ASP A 85 7.75 -14.14 -0.13
N LEU A 86 7.41 -12.98 0.42
CA LEU A 86 6.75 -12.84 1.72
C LEU A 86 5.28 -12.41 1.60
N VAL A 87 4.90 -11.83 0.47
CA VAL A 87 3.53 -11.41 0.20
C VAL A 87 2.65 -12.65 0.04
N LYS A 88 1.47 -12.64 0.65
CA LYS A 88 0.49 -13.72 0.53
C LYS A 88 0.04 -13.87 -0.94
N ASP A 89 -0.18 -15.09 -1.39
CA ASP A 89 -0.58 -15.37 -2.78
C ASP A 89 -1.90 -14.70 -3.16
N GLU A 90 -2.83 -14.59 -2.24
CA GLU A 90 -4.14 -13.95 -2.45
C GLU A 90 -4.15 -12.44 -2.13
N ALA A 91 -3.02 -11.86 -1.72
CA ALA A 91 -2.96 -10.44 -1.41
C ALA A 91 -3.17 -9.59 -2.67
N ILE A 92 -3.96 -8.52 -2.52
CA ILE A 92 -4.12 -7.50 -3.55
C ILE A 92 -3.04 -6.44 -3.35
N ILE A 93 -2.20 -6.25 -4.36
CA ILE A 93 -1.15 -5.23 -4.35
C ILE A 93 -1.68 -3.99 -5.04
N ILE A 94 -1.56 -2.85 -4.38
CA ILE A 94 -1.98 -1.55 -4.91
C ILE A 94 -0.75 -0.66 -5.07
N SER A 95 -0.44 -0.29 -6.30
CA SER A 95 0.63 0.65 -6.62
C SER A 95 0.08 2.06 -6.80
N ILE A 96 0.70 3.04 -6.14
CA ILE A 96 0.39 4.47 -6.31
C ILE A 96 1.52 5.25 -7.01
N ALA A 97 2.50 4.55 -7.57
CA ALA A 97 3.67 5.17 -8.17
C ALA A 97 3.38 5.73 -9.57
N ALA A 98 3.73 7.00 -9.77
CA ALA A 98 3.78 7.58 -11.10
C ALA A 98 4.94 6.98 -11.91
N GLY A 99 4.71 6.71 -13.20
CA GLY A 99 5.75 6.26 -14.12
C GLY A 99 6.20 4.80 -13.98
N VAL A 100 5.60 4.03 -13.06
CA VAL A 100 5.85 2.58 -12.93
C VAL A 100 4.65 1.83 -13.52
N THR A 101 4.90 1.02 -14.53
CA THR A 101 3.85 0.29 -15.24
C THR A 101 3.45 -1.01 -14.54
N VAL A 102 2.27 -1.53 -14.85
CA VAL A 102 1.82 -2.86 -14.41
C VAL A 102 2.84 -3.93 -14.80
N ASN A 103 3.28 -3.93 -16.05
CA ASN A 103 4.25 -4.92 -16.56
C ASN A 103 5.57 -4.89 -15.80
N GLN A 104 6.10 -3.71 -15.46
CA GLN A 104 7.33 -3.59 -14.68
C GLN A 104 7.18 -4.19 -13.29
N ILE A 105 6.06 -3.94 -12.62
CA ILE A 105 5.79 -4.47 -11.28
C ILE A 105 5.67 -5.99 -11.33
N GLU A 106 4.90 -6.54 -12.28
CA GLU A 106 4.76 -7.99 -12.50
C GLU A 106 6.12 -8.66 -12.78
N GLU A 107 6.96 -8.04 -13.62
CA GLU A 107 8.30 -8.52 -13.92
C GLU A 107 9.18 -8.56 -12.66
N TRP A 108 9.14 -7.53 -11.82
CA TRP A 108 9.94 -7.49 -10.60
C TRP A 108 9.45 -8.49 -9.53
N PHE A 109 8.14 -8.75 -9.45
CA PHE A 109 7.63 -9.83 -8.61
C PHE A 109 8.02 -11.22 -9.12
N GLY A 110 8.13 -11.40 -10.44
CA GLY A 110 8.52 -12.66 -11.07
C GLY A 110 7.54 -13.81 -10.85
N LYS A 111 6.33 -13.52 -10.41
CA LYS A 111 5.22 -14.46 -10.20
C LYS A 111 3.88 -13.79 -10.50
N GLU A 112 2.83 -14.61 -10.65
CA GLU A 112 1.47 -14.08 -10.74
C GLU A 112 1.07 -13.38 -9.45
N ILE A 113 0.57 -12.15 -9.58
CA ILE A 113 0.07 -11.33 -8.48
C ILE A 113 -1.26 -10.70 -8.85
N LYS A 114 -2.06 -10.38 -7.85
CA LYS A 114 -3.24 -9.52 -7.98
C LYS A 114 -2.78 -8.08 -7.84
N LEU A 115 -2.78 -7.32 -8.93
CA LEU A 115 -2.23 -5.97 -8.97
C LEU A 115 -3.23 -4.94 -9.45
N VAL A 116 -3.36 -3.85 -8.70
CA VAL A 116 -4.09 -2.65 -9.10
C VAL A 116 -3.12 -1.47 -9.12
N ARG A 117 -2.92 -0.88 -10.29
CA ARG A 117 -2.22 0.39 -10.41
C ARG A 117 -3.22 1.52 -10.24
N THR A 118 -2.94 2.45 -9.33
CA THR A 118 -3.79 3.61 -9.11
C THR A 118 -3.02 4.91 -9.32
N MET A 119 -3.73 5.94 -9.75
CA MET A 119 -3.21 7.31 -9.86
C MET A 119 -4.16 8.23 -9.10
N PRO A 120 -3.96 8.37 -7.77
CA PRO A 120 -4.70 9.32 -6.95
C PRO A 120 -4.21 10.75 -7.19
N ASN A 121 -5.01 11.74 -6.79
CA ASN A 121 -4.64 13.14 -6.86
C ASN A 121 -4.63 13.81 -5.47
N THR A 122 -4.02 14.99 -5.37
CA THR A 122 -3.81 15.72 -4.12
C THR A 122 -5.09 15.99 -3.30
N PRO A 123 -6.28 16.28 -3.90
CA PRO A 123 -7.52 16.47 -3.14
C PRO A 123 -7.96 15.24 -2.31
N ALA A 124 -7.34 14.07 -2.50
CA ALA A 124 -7.56 12.91 -1.64
C ALA A 124 -7.28 13.22 -0.16
N SER A 125 -6.38 14.16 0.13
CA SER A 125 -6.06 14.59 1.51
C SER A 125 -7.25 15.20 2.27
N VAL A 126 -8.23 15.73 1.55
CA VAL A 126 -9.47 16.33 2.11
C VAL A 126 -10.73 15.54 1.73
N GLY A 127 -10.58 14.33 1.23
CA GLY A 127 -11.69 13.45 0.88
C GLY A 127 -12.36 13.76 -0.48
N GLU A 128 -11.79 14.68 -1.27
CA GLU A 128 -12.31 15.13 -2.57
C GLU A 128 -11.43 14.63 -3.74
N GLY A 129 -10.73 13.53 -3.49
CA GLY A 129 -9.82 12.95 -4.49
C GLY A 129 -10.55 12.18 -5.59
N MET A 130 -9.91 12.14 -6.76
CA MET A 130 -10.24 11.24 -7.85
C MET A 130 -9.05 10.31 -8.11
N SER A 131 -9.32 9.03 -8.31
CA SER A 131 -8.29 8.04 -8.60
C SER A 131 -8.62 7.31 -9.90
N ALA A 132 -7.67 7.25 -10.81
CA ALA A 132 -7.72 6.30 -11.91
C ALA A 132 -7.28 4.92 -11.40
N ILE A 133 -7.97 3.87 -11.80
CA ILE A 133 -7.70 2.48 -11.38
C ILE A 133 -7.45 1.64 -12.61
N CYS A 134 -6.36 0.88 -12.60
CA CYS A 134 -5.98 -0.06 -13.67
C CYS A 134 -5.63 -1.41 -13.04
N PRO A 135 -6.58 -2.35 -12.94
CA PRO A 135 -6.31 -3.71 -12.47
C PRO A 135 -5.60 -4.53 -13.55
N ASN A 136 -4.81 -5.52 -13.13
CA ASN A 136 -4.32 -6.55 -14.04
C ASN A 136 -5.36 -7.68 -14.22
N GLY A 137 -5.06 -8.65 -15.10
CA GLY A 137 -6.00 -9.73 -15.43
C GLY A 137 -6.31 -10.71 -14.29
N ASN A 138 -5.56 -10.64 -13.17
CA ASN A 138 -5.75 -11.52 -12.01
C ASN A 138 -6.72 -10.94 -10.96
N ILE A 139 -7.15 -9.69 -11.13
CA ILE A 139 -8.16 -9.06 -10.27
C ILE A 139 -9.56 -9.44 -10.75
N THR A 140 -10.39 -9.92 -9.85
CA THR A 140 -11.80 -10.24 -10.15
C THR A 140 -12.69 -9.00 -10.02
N GLU A 141 -13.88 -9.03 -10.64
CA GLU A 141 -14.84 -7.92 -10.57
C GLU A 141 -15.29 -7.61 -9.13
N ASN A 142 -15.27 -8.60 -8.24
CA ASN A 142 -15.67 -8.45 -6.84
C ASN A 142 -14.53 -7.93 -5.93
N GLU A 143 -13.32 -7.93 -6.39
CA GLU A 143 -12.13 -7.42 -5.67
C GLU A 143 -11.91 -5.94 -5.95
#